data_b4b8eb2bb9875e516ab17f0b6ffbe931
#
_entry.id   b4b8eb2bb9875e516ab17f0b6ffbe931
#
_cell.length_a   1.000
_cell.length_b   1.000
_cell.length_c   1.000
_cell.angle_alpha   90.00
_cell.angle_beta   90.00
_cell.angle_gamma   90.00
#
_symmetry.space_group_name_H-M   'P 1'
#
loop_
_entity.id
_entity.type
_entity.pdbx_description
1 polymer ?
#
loop_
_entity_poly.entity_id
_entity_poly.type
_entity_poly.pdbx_seq_one_letter_code
_entity_poly.pdbx_strand_id
1 'polypeptide(L)'
;MRVGFIGLGNVGGKLAGSLLRNGFELTVRDLDIGVAQPLLSLGAKWADSPAAVARESDMVITCLPSPDISAGVMEAGDGVLAGLSAGKIWVEMSTTDESEVRRLGDKVKALNGASMDCPVSGGCHRAATGNISIFAGGDRETFERVLPVLTALGRQILHTGPLGSASILKVVTNYLASVHLVALGEAMMTAKKSGLDLATTYEGIRISSGNSFVHETESQVILNGSRNINFTMDLVVKDMELFQDLADRSAIPLELSPRVLQLFRQAKSLLGERAWSPNIVVPLEKACGETLFAPGFPSEILDNEHECEGREVRVVGLDY
;
A
#
# COMPACT_ATOMS: atom_id res chain seq x y z
N MET A 1 -21.19 -4.63 -12.10
CA MET A 1 -20.28 -5.59 -11.40
C MET A 1 -20.46 -5.38 -9.91
N ARG A 2 -20.78 -6.42 -9.16
CA ARG A 2 -20.88 -6.39 -7.69
C ARG A 2 -19.52 -6.69 -7.13
N VAL A 3 -19.05 -5.84 -6.22
CA VAL A 3 -17.70 -5.93 -5.65
C VAL A 3 -17.78 -6.39 -4.19
N GLY A 4 -16.99 -7.38 -3.83
CA GLY A 4 -16.72 -7.77 -2.45
C GLY A 4 -15.42 -7.15 -1.99
N PHE A 5 -15.35 -6.65 -0.76
CA PHE A 5 -14.12 -6.06 -0.22
C PHE A 5 -13.83 -6.61 1.18
N ILE A 6 -12.67 -7.21 1.36
CA ILE A 6 -12.24 -7.83 2.62
C ILE A 6 -10.97 -7.13 3.11
N GLY A 7 -11.02 -6.64 4.34
CA GLY A 7 -9.96 -5.86 4.96
C GLY A 7 -10.20 -4.36 4.83
N LEU A 8 -10.76 -3.74 5.89
CA LEU A 8 -11.20 -2.35 5.93
C LEU A 8 -10.30 -1.47 6.81
N GLY A 9 -9.03 -1.84 6.92
CA GLY A 9 -8.04 -1.06 7.66
C GLY A 9 -7.77 0.32 7.02
N ASN A 10 -6.62 0.94 7.38
CA ASN A 10 -6.28 2.33 7.00
C ASN A 10 -6.39 2.62 5.50
N VAL A 11 -6.00 1.68 4.64
CA VAL A 11 -6.07 1.81 3.18
C VAL A 11 -7.37 1.22 2.64
N GLY A 12 -7.69 -0.04 3.03
CA GLY A 12 -8.83 -0.77 2.47
C GLY A 12 -10.18 -0.08 2.69
N GLY A 13 -10.42 0.51 3.86
CA GLY A 13 -11.63 1.27 4.12
C GLY A 13 -11.79 2.50 3.23
N LYS A 14 -10.68 3.16 2.85
CA LYS A 14 -10.67 4.31 1.93
C LYS A 14 -10.95 3.87 0.49
N LEU A 15 -10.32 2.78 0.05
CA LEU A 15 -10.58 2.19 -1.27
C LEU A 15 -12.03 1.73 -1.39
N ALA A 16 -12.55 1.02 -0.39
CA ALA A 16 -13.96 0.61 -0.34
C ALA A 16 -14.91 1.82 -0.40
N GLY A 17 -14.57 2.91 0.30
CA GLY A 17 -15.31 4.19 0.23
C GLY A 17 -15.28 4.80 -1.17
N SER A 18 -14.15 4.71 -1.89
CA SER A 18 -14.06 5.18 -3.28
C SER A 18 -15.01 4.41 -4.21
N LEU A 19 -15.12 3.09 -4.06
CA LEU A 19 -16.07 2.28 -4.83
C LEU A 19 -17.52 2.72 -4.61
N LEU A 20 -17.90 3.00 -3.35
CA LEU A 20 -19.25 3.46 -3.05
C LEU A 20 -19.53 4.84 -3.67
N ARG A 21 -18.58 5.79 -3.57
CA ARG A 21 -18.71 7.12 -4.20
C ARG A 21 -18.86 7.04 -5.71
N ASN A 22 -18.24 6.04 -6.33
CA ASN A 22 -18.33 5.77 -7.77
C ASN A 22 -19.48 4.83 -8.16
N GLY A 23 -20.44 4.56 -7.25
CA GLY A 23 -21.71 3.89 -7.55
C GLY A 23 -21.62 2.36 -7.64
N PHE A 24 -20.57 1.72 -7.16
CA PHE A 24 -20.50 0.25 -7.13
C PHE A 24 -21.33 -0.33 -5.99
N GLU A 25 -22.03 -1.43 -6.28
CA GLU A 25 -22.64 -2.27 -5.24
C GLU A 25 -21.52 -2.98 -4.47
N LEU A 26 -21.47 -2.78 -3.15
CA LEU A 26 -20.37 -3.24 -2.32
C LEU A 26 -20.84 -4.15 -1.18
N THR A 27 -20.24 -5.33 -1.08
CA THR A 27 -20.35 -6.22 0.08
C THR A 27 -19.02 -6.25 0.81
N VAL A 28 -19.01 -5.95 2.10
CA VAL A 28 -17.77 -5.76 2.89
C VAL A 28 -17.65 -6.77 4.04
N ARG A 29 -16.40 -7.05 4.42
CA ARG A 29 -16.05 -7.88 5.57
C ARG A 29 -14.74 -7.43 6.20
N ASP A 30 -14.73 -7.39 7.53
CA ASP A 30 -13.53 -7.27 8.36
C ASP A 30 -13.71 -8.12 9.61
N LEU A 31 -12.68 -8.26 10.44
CA LEU A 31 -12.77 -8.91 11.75
C LEU A 31 -13.62 -8.08 12.72
N ASP A 32 -13.54 -6.76 12.62
CA ASP A 32 -14.30 -5.80 13.41
C ASP A 32 -15.36 -5.10 12.54
N ILE A 33 -16.64 -5.38 12.82
CA ILE A 33 -17.76 -4.70 12.15
C ILE A 33 -17.77 -3.17 12.42
N GLY A 34 -17.14 -2.72 13.51
CA GLY A 34 -17.05 -1.30 13.86
C GLY A 34 -16.34 -0.48 12.75
N VAL A 35 -15.29 -1.03 12.13
CA VAL A 35 -14.59 -0.35 11.04
C VAL A 35 -15.41 -0.25 9.75
N ALA A 36 -16.43 -1.09 9.59
CA ALA A 36 -17.33 -1.07 8.44
C ALA A 36 -18.47 -0.04 8.57
N GLN A 37 -18.78 0.47 9.78
CA GLN A 37 -19.94 1.35 10.01
C GLN A 37 -20.04 2.55 9.06
N PRO A 38 -18.95 3.27 8.74
CA PRO A 38 -19.03 4.36 7.76
C PRO A 38 -19.49 3.91 6.38
N LEU A 39 -19.02 2.72 5.93
CA LEU A 39 -19.37 2.14 4.63
C LEU A 39 -20.82 1.61 4.61
N LEU A 40 -21.24 0.98 5.70
CA LEU A 40 -22.63 0.51 5.86
C LEU A 40 -23.61 1.68 5.81
N SER A 41 -23.28 2.80 6.44
CA SER A 41 -24.07 4.04 6.40
C SER A 41 -24.17 4.64 4.99
N LEU A 42 -23.22 4.33 4.11
CA LEU A 42 -23.19 4.74 2.71
C LEU A 42 -23.83 3.68 1.76
N GLY A 43 -24.37 2.59 2.30
CA GLY A 43 -25.10 1.59 1.53
C GLY A 43 -24.35 0.30 1.21
N ALA A 44 -23.13 0.10 1.76
CA ALA A 44 -22.47 -1.20 1.68
C ALA A 44 -23.27 -2.27 2.44
N LYS A 45 -23.14 -3.54 2.03
CA LYS A 45 -23.71 -4.70 2.72
C LYS A 45 -22.63 -5.38 3.55
N TRP A 46 -22.96 -5.84 4.75
CA TRP A 46 -22.09 -6.69 5.54
C TRP A 46 -22.28 -8.16 5.19
N ALA A 47 -21.20 -8.92 5.14
CA ALA A 47 -21.24 -10.38 5.05
C ALA A 47 -20.55 -11.02 6.25
N ASP A 48 -21.07 -12.16 6.74
CA ASP A 48 -20.59 -12.80 7.97
C ASP A 48 -19.32 -13.62 7.78
N SER A 49 -18.93 -13.90 6.53
CA SER A 49 -17.67 -14.61 6.21
C SER A 49 -17.10 -14.19 4.86
N PRO A 50 -15.79 -14.43 4.63
CA PRO A 50 -15.17 -14.24 3.32
C PRO A 50 -15.85 -15.04 2.21
N ALA A 51 -16.32 -16.25 2.49
CA ALA A 51 -17.08 -17.06 1.54
C ALA A 51 -18.44 -16.43 1.18
N ALA A 52 -19.11 -15.77 2.13
CA ALA A 52 -20.34 -15.05 1.86
C ALA A 52 -20.07 -13.84 0.94
N VAL A 53 -19.01 -13.06 1.21
CA VAL A 53 -18.58 -12.00 0.30
C VAL A 53 -18.38 -12.54 -1.12
N ALA A 54 -17.66 -13.65 -1.26
CA ALA A 54 -17.34 -14.24 -2.55
C ALA A 54 -18.60 -14.76 -3.27
N ARG A 55 -19.56 -15.33 -2.55
CA ARG A 55 -20.85 -15.78 -3.16
C ARG A 55 -21.66 -14.62 -3.72
N GLU A 56 -21.70 -13.50 -3.02
CA GLU A 56 -22.54 -12.34 -3.36
C GLU A 56 -21.92 -11.41 -4.41
N SER A 57 -20.63 -11.57 -4.70
CA SER A 57 -19.86 -10.68 -5.56
C SER A 57 -19.43 -11.34 -6.87
N ASP A 58 -19.22 -10.53 -7.89
CA ASP A 58 -18.62 -10.95 -9.17
C ASP A 58 -17.09 -10.85 -9.12
N MET A 59 -16.58 -9.94 -8.27
CA MET A 59 -15.17 -9.70 -7.97
C MET A 59 -14.99 -9.58 -6.46
N VAL A 60 -13.93 -10.19 -5.91
CA VAL A 60 -13.52 -10.05 -4.50
C VAL A 60 -12.16 -9.38 -4.42
N ILE A 61 -12.10 -8.29 -3.69
CA ILE A 61 -10.85 -7.57 -3.37
C ILE A 61 -10.42 -7.93 -1.95
N THR A 62 -9.15 -8.27 -1.78
CA THR A 62 -8.51 -8.44 -0.47
C THR A 62 -7.47 -7.33 -0.26
N CYS A 63 -7.47 -6.70 0.93
CA CYS A 63 -6.49 -5.67 1.31
C CYS A 63 -6.08 -5.89 2.77
N LEU A 64 -5.10 -6.75 2.97
CA LEU A 64 -4.76 -7.38 4.25
C LEU A 64 -3.31 -7.09 4.66
N PRO A 65 -2.95 -7.23 5.95
CA PRO A 65 -1.65 -6.77 6.46
C PRO A 65 -0.46 -7.68 6.10
N SER A 66 -0.66 -8.96 5.79
CA SER A 66 0.44 -9.89 5.50
C SER A 66 0.05 -11.03 4.58
N PRO A 67 1.04 -11.72 3.94
CA PRO A 67 0.80 -12.90 3.11
C PRO A 67 0.05 -14.02 3.86
N ASP A 68 0.44 -14.32 5.11
CA ASP A 68 -0.19 -15.36 5.92
C ASP A 68 -1.67 -15.07 6.22
N ILE A 69 -1.99 -13.80 6.47
CA ILE A 69 -3.39 -13.38 6.69
C ILE A 69 -4.18 -13.50 5.40
N SER A 70 -3.60 -13.11 4.25
CA SER A 70 -4.22 -13.30 2.94
C SER A 70 -4.48 -14.79 2.68
N ALA A 71 -3.50 -15.66 2.92
CA ALA A 71 -3.67 -17.11 2.80
C ALA A 71 -4.80 -17.63 3.70
N GLY A 72 -4.82 -17.22 4.97
CA GLY A 72 -5.87 -17.60 5.92
C GLY A 72 -7.26 -17.18 5.47
N VAL A 73 -7.43 -15.94 5.00
CA VAL A 73 -8.72 -15.42 4.49
C VAL A 73 -9.15 -16.14 3.20
N MET A 74 -8.21 -16.50 2.35
CA MET A 74 -8.50 -17.23 1.12
C MET A 74 -8.86 -18.70 1.37
N GLU A 75 -8.14 -19.40 2.25
CA GLU A 75 -8.12 -20.87 2.35
C GLU A 75 -8.92 -21.44 3.54
N ALA A 76 -9.41 -20.60 4.45
CA ALA A 76 -10.25 -21.07 5.57
C ALA A 76 -11.48 -21.83 5.06
N GLY A 77 -12.07 -22.67 5.89
CA GLY A 77 -13.29 -23.43 5.53
C GLY A 77 -14.48 -22.54 5.13
N ASP A 78 -14.51 -21.30 5.62
CA ASP A 78 -15.42 -20.22 5.23
C ASP A 78 -14.69 -19.07 4.50
N GLY A 79 -13.51 -19.36 3.95
CA GLY A 79 -12.66 -18.45 3.19
C GLY A 79 -13.18 -18.12 1.80
N VAL A 80 -12.51 -17.20 1.12
CA VAL A 80 -12.91 -16.73 -0.22
C VAL A 80 -13.06 -17.89 -1.20
N LEU A 81 -12.12 -18.85 -1.22
CA LEU A 81 -12.14 -20.00 -2.14
C LEU A 81 -13.41 -20.85 -1.98
N ALA A 82 -13.95 -21.00 -0.77
CA ALA A 82 -15.17 -21.74 -0.50
C ALA A 82 -16.45 -21.06 -1.04
N GLY A 83 -16.37 -19.77 -1.37
CA GLY A 83 -17.47 -19.00 -1.96
C GLY A 83 -17.28 -18.64 -3.42
N LEU A 84 -16.07 -18.84 -3.98
CA LEU A 84 -15.79 -18.57 -5.38
C LEU A 84 -16.46 -19.60 -6.31
N SER A 85 -16.84 -19.13 -7.50
CA SER A 85 -17.36 -19.97 -8.59
C SER A 85 -16.79 -19.51 -9.92
N ALA A 86 -17.00 -20.31 -10.96
CA ALA A 86 -16.51 -20.02 -12.30
C ALA A 86 -16.84 -18.59 -12.77
N GLY A 87 -15.90 -17.96 -13.41
CA GLY A 87 -15.99 -16.60 -13.98
C GLY A 87 -15.79 -15.45 -13.00
N LYS A 88 -15.73 -15.72 -11.69
CA LYS A 88 -15.42 -14.69 -10.66
C LYS A 88 -13.94 -14.34 -10.66
N ILE A 89 -13.64 -13.15 -10.12
CA ILE A 89 -12.28 -12.60 -10.08
C ILE A 89 -11.87 -12.36 -8.64
N TRP A 90 -10.65 -12.77 -8.28
CA TRP A 90 -9.99 -12.35 -7.07
C TRP A 90 -8.94 -11.29 -7.38
N VAL A 91 -8.96 -10.19 -6.64
CA VAL A 91 -8.00 -9.08 -6.75
C VAL A 91 -7.30 -8.89 -5.40
N GLU A 92 -5.98 -9.14 -5.37
CA GLU A 92 -5.16 -8.92 -4.18
C GLU A 92 -4.55 -7.51 -4.20
N MET A 93 -4.95 -6.66 -3.27
CA MET A 93 -4.44 -5.28 -3.18
C MET A 93 -3.45 -5.07 -2.03
N SER A 94 -3.13 -6.11 -1.28
CA SER A 94 -2.13 -6.08 -0.21
C SER A 94 -0.71 -5.97 -0.77
N THR A 95 0.23 -5.45 0.05
CA THR A 95 1.65 -5.68 -0.19
C THR A 95 2.00 -7.08 0.32
N THR A 96 2.29 -8.00 -0.59
CA THR A 96 2.43 -9.42 -0.33
C THR A 96 3.55 -10.06 -1.17
N ASP A 97 3.84 -11.35 -0.91
CA ASP A 97 4.81 -12.14 -1.65
C ASP A 97 4.24 -12.59 -3.01
N GLU A 98 5.03 -12.46 -4.08
CA GLU A 98 4.59 -12.80 -5.43
C GLU A 98 4.37 -14.32 -5.62
N SER A 99 5.12 -15.16 -4.90
CA SER A 99 4.96 -16.61 -4.98
C SER A 99 3.67 -17.05 -4.31
N GLU A 100 3.30 -16.41 -3.20
CA GLU A 100 2.05 -16.65 -2.50
C GLU A 100 0.83 -16.22 -3.33
N VAL A 101 0.92 -15.07 -3.98
CA VAL A 101 -0.12 -14.62 -4.91
C VAL A 101 -0.33 -15.62 -6.05
N ARG A 102 0.75 -16.12 -6.64
CA ARG A 102 0.68 -17.14 -7.70
C ARG A 102 0.08 -18.44 -7.18
N ARG A 103 0.51 -18.90 -6.00
CA ARG A 103 -0.02 -20.12 -5.36
C ARG A 103 -1.53 -20.02 -5.11
N LEU A 104 -2.00 -18.90 -4.58
CA LEU A 104 -3.43 -18.65 -4.36
C LEU A 104 -4.18 -18.48 -5.69
N GLY A 105 -3.57 -17.82 -6.66
CA GLY A 105 -4.10 -17.66 -8.01
C GLY A 105 -4.32 -19.00 -8.72
N ASP A 106 -3.42 -19.97 -8.55
CA ASP A 106 -3.60 -21.32 -9.09
C ASP A 106 -4.82 -22.02 -8.48
N LYS A 107 -5.12 -21.80 -7.19
CA LYS A 107 -6.32 -22.32 -6.54
C LYS A 107 -7.60 -21.65 -7.08
N VAL A 108 -7.57 -20.34 -7.32
CA VAL A 108 -8.67 -19.63 -7.96
C VAL A 108 -8.91 -20.15 -9.38
N LYS A 109 -7.83 -20.34 -10.14
CA LYS A 109 -7.89 -20.92 -11.50
C LYS A 109 -8.46 -22.33 -11.52
N ALA A 110 -8.15 -23.16 -10.52
CA ALA A 110 -8.73 -24.50 -10.38
C ALA A 110 -10.27 -24.48 -10.19
N LEU A 111 -10.83 -23.36 -9.72
CA LEU A 111 -12.25 -23.09 -9.61
C LEU A 111 -12.83 -22.39 -10.87
N ASN A 112 -12.05 -22.30 -11.95
CA ASN A 112 -12.37 -21.54 -13.16
C ASN A 112 -12.62 -20.05 -12.90
N GLY A 113 -11.99 -19.49 -11.89
CA GLY A 113 -11.88 -18.06 -11.62
C GLY A 113 -10.64 -17.43 -12.26
N ALA A 114 -10.55 -16.12 -12.17
CA ALA A 114 -9.38 -15.34 -12.58
C ALA A 114 -8.77 -14.58 -11.39
N SER A 115 -7.49 -14.21 -11.47
CA SER A 115 -6.80 -13.52 -10.38
C SER A 115 -5.97 -12.37 -10.90
N MET A 116 -5.87 -11.30 -10.09
CA MET A 116 -4.93 -10.21 -10.30
C MET A 116 -4.30 -9.80 -8.96
N ASP A 117 -3.04 -9.37 -8.99
CA ASP A 117 -2.43 -8.63 -7.91
C ASP A 117 -2.41 -7.14 -8.26
N CYS A 118 -3.03 -6.33 -7.39
CA CYS A 118 -3.25 -4.90 -7.64
C CYS A 118 -2.82 -4.03 -6.44
N PRO A 119 -1.59 -4.18 -5.92
CA PRO A 119 -1.13 -3.37 -4.80
C PRO A 119 -1.09 -1.88 -5.15
N VAL A 120 -1.25 -1.04 -4.11
CA VAL A 120 -1.39 0.40 -4.23
C VAL A 120 -0.16 1.16 -3.72
N SER A 121 0.07 2.36 -4.26
CA SER A 121 1.15 3.26 -3.86
C SER A 121 0.71 4.72 -3.89
N GLY A 122 1.17 5.52 -2.91
CA GLY A 122 0.85 6.95 -2.81
C GLY A 122 0.25 7.39 -1.47
N GLY A 123 0.07 6.44 -0.53
CA GLY A 123 -0.38 6.73 0.83
C GLY A 123 -1.90 6.82 1.03
N CYS A 124 -2.29 6.84 2.30
CA CYS A 124 -3.71 6.83 2.70
C CYS A 124 -4.48 8.08 2.25
N HIS A 125 -3.81 9.24 2.16
CA HIS A 125 -4.43 10.48 1.70
C HIS A 125 -4.92 10.36 0.26
N ARG A 126 -4.12 9.78 -0.65
CA ARG A 126 -4.52 9.54 -2.05
C ARG A 126 -5.54 8.41 -2.20
N ALA A 127 -5.49 7.40 -1.33
CA ALA A 127 -6.52 6.37 -1.30
C ALA A 127 -7.90 6.93 -0.91
N ALA A 128 -7.94 7.95 -0.05
CA ALA A 128 -9.18 8.59 0.38
C ALA A 128 -9.88 9.38 -0.74
N THR A 129 -9.12 9.87 -1.70
CA THR A 129 -9.59 10.74 -2.80
C THR A 129 -9.65 10.05 -4.16
N GLY A 130 -9.36 8.74 -4.23
CA GLY A 130 -9.30 8.00 -5.50
C GLY A 130 -8.09 8.34 -6.38
N ASN A 131 -7.08 9.03 -5.84
CA ASN A 131 -5.90 9.47 -6.57
C ASN A 131 -4.67 8.57 -6.38
N ILE A 132 -4.82 7.42 -5.72
CA ILE A 132 -3.72 6.49 -5.49
C ILE A 132 -3.26 5.83 -6.80
N SER A 133 -1.99 5.42 -6.88
CA SER A 133 -1.48 4.62 -7.99
C SER A 133 -1.70 3.13 -7.72
N ILE A 134 -2.03 2.37 -8.77
CA ILE A 134 -2.27 0.93 -8.72
C ILE A 134 -1.32 0.25 -9.70
N PHE A 135 -0.55 -0.73 -9.23
CA PHE A 135 0.15 -1.68 -10.08
C PHE A 135 -0.76 -2.89 -10.29
N ALA A 136 -0.88 -3.40 -11.51
CA ALA A 136 -1.83 -4.46 -11.83
C ALA A 136 -1.13 -5.59 -12.59
N GLY A 137 -0.95 -6.74 -11.92
CA GLY A 137 -0.40 -7.96 -12.50
C GLY A 137 -1.49 -9.00 -12.74
N GLY A 138 -1.48 -9.62 -13.91
CA GLY A 138 -2.46 -10.60 -14.35
C GLY A 138 -2.52 -10.66 -15.87
N ASP A 139 -3.29 -11.58 -16.44
CA ASP A 139 -3.48 -11.60 -17.89
C ASP A 139 -4.26 -10.37 -18.38
N ARG A 140 -4.01 -9.98 -19.64
CA ARG A 140 -4.59 -8.77 -20.22
C ARG A 140 -6.12 -8.79 -20.27
N GLU A 141 -6.72 -9.93 -20.57
CA GLU A 141 -8.17 -10.05 -20.63
C GLU A 141 -8.80 -9.81 -19.25
N THR A 142 -8.21 -10.38 -18.20
CA THR A 142 -8.66 -10.16 -16.82
C THR A 142 -8.44 -8.70 -16.42
N PHE A 143 -7.30 -8.10 -16.77
CA PHE A 143 -7.04 -6.68 -16.53
C PHE A 143 -8.11 -5.78 -17.13
N GLU A 144 -8.50 -5.98 -18.39
CA GLU A 144 -9.54 -5.18 -19.04
C GLU A 144 -10.90 -5.32 -18.36
N ARG A 145 -11.21 -6.52 -17.84
CA ARG A 145 -12.46 -6.77 -17.08
C ARG A 145 -12.48 -6.03 -15.74
N VAL A 146 -11.34 -5.88 -15.06
CA VAL A 146 -11.25 -5.21 -13.75
C VAL A 146 -10.97 -3.71 -13.87
N LEU A 147 -10.46 -3.24 -15.02
CA LEU A 147 -10.07 -1.85 -15.24
C LEU A 147 -11.14 -0.82 -14.82
N PRO A 148 -12.45 -1.00 -15.11
CA PRO A 148 -13.47 -0.06 -14.65
C PRO A 148 -13.56 0.07 -13.12
N VAL A 149 -13.22 -0.98 -12.37
CA VAL A 149 -13.16 -0.94 -10.91
C VAL A 149 -11.86 -0.26 -10.47
N LEU A 150 -10.72 -0.57 -11.11
CA LEU A 150 -9.43 0.04 -10.78
C LEU A 150 -9.43 1.54 -11.05
N THR A 151 -10.09 2.02 -12.13
CA THR A 151 -10.21 3.46 -12.44
C THR A 151 -11.07 4.24 -11.44
N ALA A 152 -11.96 3.56 -10.72
CA ALA A 152 -12.71 4.13 -9.61
C ALA A 152 -11.92 4.13 -8.28
N LEU A 153 -10.87 3.31 -8.17
CA LEU A 153 -10.04 3.19 -6.98
C LEU A 153 -8.81 4.08 -7.02
N GLY A 154 -8.23 4.29 -8.20
CA GLY A 154 -6.97 4.99 -8.35
C GLY A 154 -6.85 5.75 -9.65
N ARG A 155 -5.94 6.73 -9.67
CA ARG A 155 -5.75 7.66 -10.78
C ARG A 155 -4.85 7.12 -11.88
N GLN A 156 -3.80 6.39 -11.51
CA GLN A 156 -2.82 5.83 -12.43
C GLN A 156 -2.75 4.33 -12.25
N ILE A 157 -3.11 3.58 -13.27
CA ILE A 157 -3.13 2.13 -13.26
C ILE A 157 -2.06 1.63 -14.24
N LEU A 158 -1.06 0.93 -13.73
CA LEU A 158 0.00 0.36 -14.54
C LEU A 158 -0.16 -1.15 -14.64
N HIS A 159 -0.46 -1.67 -15.83
CA HIS A 159 -0.40 -3.10 -16.09
C HIS A 159 1.06 -3.55 -16.14
N THR A 160 1.45 -4.46 -15.26
CA THR A 160 2.86 -4.83 -15.03
C THR A 160 3.25 -6.16 -15.69
N GLY A 161 2.29 -6.89 -16.25
CA GLY A 161 2.51 -8.21 -16.85
C GLY A 161 1.79 -9.33 -16.11
N PRO A 162 2.36 -10.54 -16.03
CA PRO A 162 1.68 -11.71 -15.45
C PRO A 162 1.43 -11.56 -13.94
N LEU A 163 0.53 -12.39 -13.40
CA LEU A 163 0.21 -12.46 -11.96
C LEU A 163 1.48 -12.54 -11.10
N GLY A 164 1.55 -11.73 -10.05
CA GLY A 164 2.70 -11.56 -9.15
C GLY A 164 3.69 -10.49 -9.60
N SER A 165 3.60 -9.95 -10.84
CA SER A 165 4.52 -8.90 -11.30
C SER A 165 4.30 -7.57 -10.59
N ALA A 166 3.07 -7.25 -10.23
CA ALA A 166 2.77 -6.04 -9.47
C ALA A 166 3.25 -6.14 -8.03
N SER A 167 3.15 -7.30 -7.41
CA SER A 167 3.70 -7.57 -6.07
C SER A 167 5.22 -7.38 -6.04
N ILE A 168 5.95 -7.86 -7.06
CA ILE A 168 7.38 -7.58 -7.23
C ILE A 168 7.65 -6.07 -7.31
N LEU A 169 6.95 -5.36 -8.19
CA LEU A 169 7.14 -3.91 -8.34
C LEU A 169 6.81 -3.16 -7.04
N LYS A 170 5.79 -3.60 -6.33
CA LYS A 170 5.38 -2.98 -5.07
C LYS A 170 6.47 -3.06 -4.00
N VAL A 171 7.09 -4.22 -3.78
CA VAL A 171 8.16 -4.34 -2.79
C VAL A 171 9.40 -3.56 -3.20
N VAL A 172 9.71 -3.47 -4.50
CA VAL A 172 10.79 -2.62 -5.04
C VAL A 172 10.53 -1.14 -4.72
N THR A 173 9.32 -0.64 -4.96
CA THR A 173 9.00 0.77 -4.67
C THR A 173 8.98 1.08 -3.18
N ASN A 174 8.53 0.14 -2.33
CA ASN A 174 8.54 0.31 -0.87
C ASN A 174 9.95 0.26 -0.29
N TYR A 175 10.85 -0.58 -0.85
CA TYR A 175 12.27 -0.53 -0.53
C TYR A 175 12.85 0.86 -0.80
N LEU A 176 12.62 1.43 -2.00
CA LEU A 176 13.10 2.78 -2.33
C LEU A 176 12.55 3.83 -1.37
N ALA A 177 11.26 3.78 -1.04
CA ALA A 177 10.66 4.71 -0.07
C ALA A 177 11.32 4.61 1.31
N SER A 178 11.60 3.40 1.80
CA SER A 178 12.25 3.17 3.09
C SER A 178 13.70 3.69 3.11
N VAL A 179 14.44 3.49 2.02
CA VAL A 179 15.80 4.04 1.85
C VAL A 179 15.76 5.57 1.85
N HIS A 180 14.87 6.15 1.07
CA HIS A 180 14.70 7.61 1.00
C HIS A 180 14.39 8.19 2.38
N LEU A 181 13.53 7.56 3.17
CA LEU A 181 13.15 8.05 4.49
C LEU A 181 14.33 8.07 5.48
N VAL A 182 15.16 7.02 5.48
CA VAL A 182 16.37 6.98 6.33
C VAL A 182 17.38 8.05 5.88
N ALA A 183 17.70 8.08 4.58
CA ALA A 183 18.64 9.05 4.02
C ALA A 183 18.19 10.50 4.25
N LEU A 184 16.90 10.75 4.15
CA LEU A 184 16.29 12.06 4.40
C LEU A 184 16.47 12.51 5.85
N GLY A 185 16.25 11.62 6.82
CA GLY A 185 16.49 11.93 8.23
C GLY A 185 17.94 12.33 8.51
N GLU A 186 18.90 11.61 7.94
CA GLU A 186 20.32 11.92 8.05
C GLU A 186 20.67 13.25 7.37
N ALA A 187 20.16 13.51 6.18
CA ALA A 187 20.39 14.75 5.44
C ALA A 187 19.84 15.98 6.20
N MET A 188 18.61 15.91 6.69
CA MET A 188 17.99 16.99 7.47
C MET A 188 18.74 17.25 8.79
N MET A 189 19.15 16.19 9.49
CA MET A 189 19.91 16.34 10.73
C MET A 189 21.29 16.97 10.47
N THR A 190 21.95 16.55 9.40
CA THR A 190 23.24 17.13 8.98
C THR A 190 23.09 18.62 8.65
N ALA A 191 22.08 19.00 7.88
CA ALA A 191 21.80 20.40 7.54
C ALA A 191 21.54 21.22 8.81
N LYS A 192 20.70 20.74 9.72
CA LYS A 192 20.43 21.41 11.00
C LYS A 192 21.68 21.60 11.84
N LYS A 193 22.48 20.56 12.03
CA LYS A 193 23.76 20.64 12.82
C LYS A 193 24.79 21.54 12.15
N SER A 194 24.69 21.74 10.84
CA SER A 194 25.51 22.68 10.07
C SER A 194 24.96 24.13 10.08
N GLY A 195 23.89 24.38 10.82
CA GLY A 195 23.33 25.73 11.00
C GLY A 195 22.30 26.15 9.95
N LEU A 196 21.85 25.25 9.07
CA LEU A 196 20.78 25.55 8.13
C LEU A 196 19.40 25.47 8.80
N ASP A 197 18.52 26.38 8.43
CA ASP A 197 17.11 26.32 8.79
C ASP A 197 16.42 25.14 8.11
N LEU A 198 15.57 24.43 8.85
CA LEU A 198 14.94 23.20 8.34
C LEU A 198 13.86 23.46 7.30
N ALA A 199 13.14 24.59 7.34
CA ALA A 199 12.17 24.93 6.29
C ALA A 199 12.90 25.30 5.00
N THR A 200 14.00 26.04 5.09
CA THR A 200 14.89 26.30 3.96
C THR A 200 15.51 25.01 3.41
N THR A 201 15.90 24.09 4.28
CA THR A 201 16.43 22.77 3.87
C THR A 201 15.37 21.95 3.13
N TYR A 202 14.14 21.93 3.64
CA TYR A 202 12.99 21.27 2.98
C TYR A 202 12.80 21.79 1.55
N GLU A 203 12.69 23.11 1.37
CA GLU A 203 12.52 23.69 0.05
C GLU A 203 13.72 23.46 -0.87
N GLY A 204 14.94 23.54 -0.32
CA GLY A 204 16.16 23.26 -1.07
C GLY A 204 16.21 21.84 -1.62
N ILE A 205 15.81 20.83 -0.82
CA ILE A 205 15.70 19.43 -1.28
C ILE A 205 14.58 19.32 -2.33
N ARG A 206 13.42 19.93 -2.07
CA ARG A 206 12.22 19.85 -2.95
C ARG A 206 12.51 20.31 -4.37
N ILE A 207 13.31 21.34 -4.57
CA ILE A 207 13.65 21.88 -5.90
C ILE A 207 14.92 21.30 -6.51
N SER A 208 15.56 20.32 -5.87
CA SER A 208 16.81 19.73 -6.28
C SER A 208 16.66 18.28 -6.77
N SER A 209 17.76 17.72 -7.29
CA SER A 209 17.85 16.32 -7.67
C SER A 209 17.76 15.34 -6.48
N GLY A 210 17.86 15.84 -5.25
CA GLY A 210 17.64 15.05 -4.04
C GLY A 210 16.18 14.85 -3.65
N ASN A 211 15.24 15.42 -4.41
CA ASN A 211 13.81 15.29 -4.14
C ASN A 211 13.29 13.86 -4.31
N SER A 212 12.24 13.54 -3.57
CA SER A 212 11.49 12.28 -3.69
C SER A 212 10.06 12.48 -3.20
N PHE A 213 9.14 11.57 -3.59
CA PHE A 213 7.78 11.57 -3.05
C PHE A 213 7.77 11.47 -1.51
N VAL A 214 8.69 10.69 -0.93
CA VAL A 214 8.86 10.56 0.53
C VAL A 214 9.24 11.90 1.14
N HIS A 215 10.13 12.67 0.49
CA HIS A 215 10.47 14.01 0.94
C HIS A 215 9.24 14.93 0.94
N GLU A 216 8.48 14.96 -0.14
CA GLU A 216 7.31 15.83 -0.29
C GLU A 216 6.16 15.48 0.68
N THR A 217 6.13 14.26 1.21
CA THR A 217 5.09 13.82 2.14
C THR A 217 5.63 13.65 3.57
N GLU A 218 6.50 12.69 3.81
CA GLU A 218 6.91 12.31 5.15
C GLU A 218 7.75 13.38 5.88
N SER A 219 8.54 14.19 5.14
CA SER A 219 9.24 15.31 5.76
C SER A 219 8.31 16.29 6.44
N GLN A 220 7.17 16.57 5.86
CA GLN A 220 6.22 17.54 6.42
C GLN A 220 5.74 17.11 7.80
N VAL A 221 5.35 15.83 7.95
CA VAL A 221 4.92 15.30 9.26
C VAL A 221 6.10 15.07 10.21
N ILE A 222 7.33 14.87 9.70
CA ILE A 222 8.55 14.89 10.50
C ILE A 222 8.76 16.30 11.08
N LEU A 223 8.73 17.31 10.25
CA LEU A 223 8.98 18.70 10.65
C LEU A 223 7.85 19.26 11.53
N ASN A 224 6.62 18.84 11.35
CA ASN A 224 5.53 19.15 12.26
C ASN A 224 5.64 18.45 13.61
N GLY A 225 6.28 17.28 13.68
CA GLY A 225 6.40 16.44 14.87
C GLY A 225 5.28 15.42 15.07
N SER A 226 4.21 15.44 14.26
CA SER A 226 3.10 14.47 14.36
C SER A 226 3.50 13.06 13.95
N ARG A 227 4.41 12.93 12.98
CA ARG A 227 4.84 11.66 12.38
C ARG A 227 3.69 10.88 11.72
N ASN A 228 2.52 11.48 11.54
CA ASN A 228 1.29 10.81 11.11
C ASN A 228 1.26 10.58 9.59
N ILE A 229 1.66 9.39 9.15
CA ILE A 229 1.61 8.95 7.75
C ILE A 229 0.68 7.75 7.54
N ASN A 230 0.11 7.20 8.62
CA ASN A 230 -0.72 5.99 8.60
C ASN A 230 -0.01 4.73 8.07
N PHE A 231 1.31 4.66 8.19
CA PHE A 231 2.13 3.51 7.83
C PHE A 231 3.04 3.16 9.01
N THR A 232 2.92 1.94 9.54
CA THR A 232 3.54 1.54 10.81
C THR A 232 4.88 0.82 10.62
N MET A 233 5.71 0.80 11.67
CA MET A 233 7.04 0.17 11.68
C MET A 233 6.98 -1.32 11.35
N ASP A 234 5.97 -2.05 11.85
CA ASP A 234 5.78 -3.47 11.53
C ASP A 234 5.54 -3.69 10.03
N LEU A 235 4.74 -2.82 9.39
CA LEU A 235 4.50 -2.90 7.96
C LEU A 235 5.74 -2.56 7.14
N VAL A 236 6.55 -1.57 7.56
CA VAL A 236 7.83 -1.28 6.88
C VAL A 236 8.77 -2.47 6.98
N VAL A 237 8.93 -3.05 8.18
CA VAL A 237 9.80 -4.21 8.39
C VAL A 237 9.35 -5.38 7.52
N LYS A 238 8.05 -5.69 7.50
CA LYS A 238 7.48 -6.72 6.62
C LYS A 238 7.80 -6.46 5.14
N ASP A 239 7.56 -5.24 4.65
CA ASP A 239 7.78 -4.91 3.24
C ASP A 239 9.26 -4.99 2.86
N MET A 240 10.16 -4.58 3.75
CA MET A 240 11.60 -4.70 3.57
C MET A 240 12.08 -6.17 3.60
N GLU A 241 11.46 -7.01 4.45
CA GLU A 241 11.71 -8.45 4.48
C GLU A 241 11.28 -9.11 3.18
N LEU A 242 10.10 -8.80 2.67
CA LEU A 242 9.63 -9.29 1.36
C LEU A 242 10.58 -8.90 0.22
N PHE A 243 11.11 -7.68 0.23
CA PHE A 243 12.09 -7.23 -0.76
C PHE A 243 13.42 -7.99 -0.61
N GLN A 244 13.91 -8.20 0.62
CA GLN A 244 15.14 -8.94 0.89
C GLN A 244 15.00 -10.40 0.43
N ASP A 245 13.89 -11.05 0.75
CA ASP A 245 13.61 -12.43 0.35
C ASP A 245 13.53 -12.58 -1.18
N LEU A 246 12.93 -11.60 -1.88
CA LEU A 246 12.91 -11.57 -3.34
C LEU A 246 14.31 -11.49 -3.93
N ALA A 247 15.17 -10.63 -3.37
CA ALA A 247 16.55 -10.49 -3.81
C ALA A 247 17.39 -11.73 -3.52
N ASP A 248 17.21 -12.35 -2.35
CA ASP A 248 17.92 -13.57 -1.95
C ASP A 248 17.54 -14.75 -2.87
N ARG A 249 16.26 -14.91 -3.19
CA ARG A 249 15.80 -15.91 -4.19
C ARG A 249 16.39 -15.68 -5.57
N SER A 250 16.66 -14.40 -5.92
CA SER A 250 17.25 -14.01 -7.20
C SER A 250 18.78 -13.94 -7.17
N ALA A 251 19.42 -14.31 -6.04
CA ALA A 251 20.85 -14.24 -5.80
C ALA A 251 21.46 -12.84 -6.08
N ILE A 252 20.74 -11.77 -5.75
CA ILE A 252 21.21 -10.39 -5.91
C ILE A 252 21.93 -9.97 -4.62
N PRO A 253 23.23 -9.65 -4.65
CA PRO A 253 23.97 -9.21 -3.49
C PRO A 253 23.62 -7.74 -3.15
N LEU A 254 22.72 -7.54 -2.20
CA LEU A 254 22.32 -6.21 -1.75
C LEU A 254 23.21 -5.71 -0.60
N GLU A 255 23.72 -4.49 -0.70
CA GLU A 255 24.50 -3.85 0.36
C GLU A 255 23.65 -2.94 1.26
N LEU A 256 22.74 -2.18 0.67
CA LEU A 256 21.99 -1.15 1.39
C LEU A 256 20.74 -1.71 2.10
N SER A 257 20.03 -2.66 1.49
CA SER A 257 18.78 -3.21 2.03
C SER A 257 18.97 -3.82 3.43
N PRO A 258 19.96 -4.68 3.69
CA PRO A 258 20.16 -5.27 5.02
C PRO A 258 20.40 -4.18 6.10
N ARG A 259 21.10 -3.11 5.75
CA ARG A 259 21.36 -2.01 6.69
C ARG A 259 20.11 -1.22 7.02
N VAL A 260 19.33 -0.86 6.03
CA VAL A 260 18.06 -0.12 6.21
C VAL A 260 17.06 -0.98 7.00
N LEU A 261 16.91 -2.27 6.65
CA LEU A 261 16.07 -3.21 7.40
C LEU A 261 16.48 -3.30 8.87
N GLN A 262 17.79 -3.37 9.14
CA GLN A 262 18.30 -3.38 10.52
C GLN A 262 17.90 -2.12 11.29
N LEU A 263 17.99 -0.94 10.68
CA LEU A 263 17.59 0.32 11.31
C LEU A 263 16.09 0.33 11.66
N PHE A 264 15.23 -0.13 10.75
CA PHE A 264 13.79 -0.23 11.02
C PHE A 264 13.47 -1.28 12.10
N ARG A 265 14.15 -2.44 12.12
CA ARG A 265 14.00 -3.44 13.19
C ARG A 265 14.39 -2.87 14.56
N GLN A 266 15.49 -2.12 14.63
CA GLN A 266 15.93 -1.44 15.86
C GLN A 266 14.91 -0.37 16.30
N ALA A 267 14.45 0.46 15.37
CA ALA A 267 13.44 1.47 15.67
C ALA A 267 12.11 0.83 16.13
N LYS A 268 11.66 -0.25 15.47
CA LYS A 268 10.49 -1.04 15.88
C LYS A 268 10.62 -1.55 17.31
N SER A 269 11.78 -2.12 17.67
CA SER A 269 12.05 -2.60 19.03
C SER A 269 12.05 -1.48 20.08
N LEU A 270 12.55 -0.30 19.71
CA LEU A 270 12.67 0.85 20.62
C LEU A 270 11.36 1.61 20.81
N LEU A 271 10.57 1.77 19.75
CA LEU A 271 9.42 2.69 19.68
C LEU A 271 8.06 1.97 19.62
N GLY A 272 8.07 0.65 19.43
CA GLY A 272 6.90 -0.19 19.29
C GLY A 272 6.50 -0.45 17.83
N GLU A 273 5.85 -1.58 17.62
CA GLU A 273 5.43 -2.08 16.30
C GLU A 273 4.49 -1.10 15.57
N ARG A 274 3.57 -0.49 16.32
CA ARG A 274 2.54 0.41 15.80
C ARG A 274 2.97 1.86 15.69
N ALA A 275 4.23 2.19 16.03
CA ALA A 275 4.78 3.52 15.77
C ALA A 275 4.78 3.81 14.26
N TRP A 276 4.47 5.05 13.88
CA TRP A 276 4.50 5.47 12.48
C TRP A 276 5.92 5.47 11.91
N SER A 277 6.10 5.09 10.66
CA SER A 277 7.40 4.96 9.97
C SER A 277 8.30 6.20 10.07
N PRO A 278 7.80 7.46 10.04
CA PRO A 278 8.66 8.63 10.18
C PRO A 278 9.35 8.74 11.55
N ASN A 279 8.93 7.96 12.55
CA ASN A 279 9.66 7.86 13.82
C ASN A 279 11.04 7.19 13.67
N ILE A 280 11.42 6.66 12.51
CA ILE A 280 12.78 6.17 12.22
C ILE A 280 13.85 7.23 12.50
N VAL A 281 13.52 8.53 12.47
CA VAL A 281 14.46 9.61 12.77
C VAL A 281 14.72 9.79 14.28
N VAL A 282 13.86 9.26 15.16
CA VAL A 282 13.95 9.47 16.63
C VAL A 282 15.26 8.95 17.23
N PRO A 283 15.80 7.79 16.87
CA PRO A 283 17.11 7.37 17.35
C PRO A 283 18.23 8.38 17.01
N LEU A 284 18.19 8.94 15.79
CA LEU A 284 19.15 9.96 15.35
C LEU A 284 18.96 11.27 16.09
N GLU A 285 17.72 11.73 16.30
CA GLU A 285 17.39 12.91 17.10
C GLU A 285 17.97 12.79 18.52
N LYS A 286 17.78 11.65 19.17
CA LYS A 286 18.32 11.36 20.50
C LYS A 286 19.85 11.36 20.51
N ALA A 287 20.48 10.73 19.54
CA ALA A 287 21.93 10.66 19.44
C ALA A 287 22.58 12.04 19.22
N CYS A 288 21.90 12.93 18.51
CA CYS A 288 22.37 14.28 18.22
C CYS A 288 21.98 15.31 19.29
N GLY A 289 21.07 14.99 20.22
CA GLY A 289 20.49 15.94 21.17
C GLY A 289 19.67 17.04 20.49
N GLU A 290 19.06 16.73 19.35
CA GLU A 290 18.32 17.68 18.51
C GLU A 290 16.98 17.08 18.08
N THR A 291 16.03 17.91 17.68
CA THR A 291 14.72 17.50 17.17
C THR A 291 14.52 18.03 15.75
N LEU A 292 14.07 17.22 14.83
CA LEU A 292 13.69 17.64 13.48
C LEU A 292 12.29 18.27 13.54
N PHE A 293 12.24 19.54 13.94
CA PHE A 293 11.02 20.33 14.04
C PHE A 293 11.20 21.69 13.38
N ALA A 294 10.20 22.12 12.62
CA ALA A 294 10.09 23.46 12.06
C ALA A 294 8.61 23.89 12.06
N PRO A 295 8.29 25.15 12.37
CA PRO A 295 6.91 25.63 12.34
C PRO A 295 6.38 25.73 10.91
N GLY A 296 5.05 25.72 10.76
CA GLY A 296 4.38 25.93 9.48
C GLY A 296 4.09 24.67 8.66
N PHE A 297 4.56 23.50 9.08
CA PHE A 297 4.26 22.23 8.42
C PHE A 297 2.98 21.60 8.95
N PRO A 298 2.22 20.86 8.09
CA PRO A 298 0.93 20.26 8.45
C PRO A 298 1.12 19.04 9.38
N SER A 299 0.14 18.80 10.26
CA SER A 299 0.13 17.63 11.14
C SER A 299 -0.29 16.32 10.46
N GLU A 300 -0.87 16.42 9.29
CA GLU A 300 -1.26 15.29 8.45
C GLU A 300 -1.13 15.67 6.97
N ILE A 301 -0.93 14.67 6.12
CA ILE A 301 -0.87 14.87 4.69
C ILE A 301 -2.29 14.74 4.11
N LEU A 302 -2.72 15.77 3.42
CA LEU A 302 -3.99 15.81 2.70
C LEU A 302 -3.72 15.77 1.19
N ASP A 303 -4.59 15.08 0.48
CA ASP A 303 -4.62 15.15 -0.98
C ASP A 303 -5.64 16.22 -1.39
N ASN A 304 -5.14 17.30 -1.98
CA ASN A 304 -5.95 18.39 -2.47
C ASN A 304 -6.31 18.27 -3.97
N GLU A 305 -5.87 17.18 -4.62
CA GLU A 305 -6.25 16.92 -5.99
C GLU A 305 -7.70 16.42 -6.06
N HIS A 306 -8.47 16.94 -7.00
CA HIS A 306 -9.84 16.47 -7.22
C HIS A 306 -9.84 14.98 -7.64
N GLU A 307 -10.79 14.21 -7.08
CA GLU A 307 -11.07 12.88 -7.55
C GLU A 307 -11.47 12.93 -9.03
N CYS A 308 -10.83 12.14 -9.86
CA CYS A 308 -11.16 12.00 -11.27
C CYS A 308 -11.00 10.54 -11.68
N GLU A 309 -11.69 10.15 -12.74
CA GLU A 309 -11.57 8.81 -13.30
C GLU A 309 -10.11 8.48 -13.59
N GLY A 310 -9.69 7.30 -13.14
CA GLY A 310 -8.35 6.79 -13.36
C GLY A 310 -8.09 6.43 -14.83
N ARG A 311 -6.82 6.25 -15.13
CA ARG A 311 -6.40 5.87 -16.49
C ARG A 311 -5.26 4.86 -16.46
N GLU A 312 -5.21 4.03 -17.48
CA GLU A 312 -4.06 3.17 -17.70
C GLU A 312 -2.82 4.00 -18.08
N VAL A 313 -1.71 3.69 -17.42
CA VAL A 313 -0.38 4.21 -17.79
C VAL A 313 0.24 3.25 -18.79
N ARG A 314 0.47 3.71 -20.02
CA ARG A 314 1.11 2.90 -21.06
C ARG A 314 2.63 2.99 -20.97
N VAL A 315 3.29 1.85 -21.07
CA VAL A 315 4.76 1.78 -21.12
C VAL A 315 5.20 1.98 -22.58
N VAL A 316 6.11 2.91 -22.79
CA VAL A 316 6.63 3.18 -24.14
C VAL A 316 7.42 1.95 -24.64
N GLY A 317 7.07 1.48 -25.84
CA GLY A 317 7.75 0.35 -26.49
C GLY A 317 7.20 -1.03 -26.18
N LEU A 318 6.09 -1.12 -25.45
CA LEU A 318 5.31 -2.34 -25.33
C LEU A 318 4.02 -2.22 -26.18
N ASP A 319 3.80 -3.17 -27.08
CA ASP A 319 2.53 -3.33 -27.78
C ASP A 319 1.57 -4.10 -26.85
N TYR A 320 0.42 -3.50 -26.53
CA TYR A 320 -0.62 -4.08 -25.66
C TYR A 320 -1.73 -4.73 -26.49
#